data_85137d6b97ff6214e96b120cc60865fb
#
_entry.id   85137d6b97ff6214e96b120cc60865fb
#
_cell.length_a   1.000
_cell.length_b   1.000
_cell.length_c   1.000
_cell.angle_alpha   90.00
_cell.angle_beta   90.00
_cell.angle_gamma   90.00
#
_symmetry.space_group_name_H-M   'P 1'
#
loop_
_entity.id
_entity.type
_entity.pdbx_description
1 polymer ?
#
loop_
_entity_poly.entity_id
_entity_poly.type
_entity_poly.pdbx_seq_one_letter_code
_entity_poly.pdbx_strand_id
1 'polypeptide(L)'
;MAIAKPFNLNQWIQDNRELLKPPVGNKNLYVDSGDYIVMIVAGPNARKDYHYNETEELFYQLEGSIKVIIQEEGQRKEMELHAGDMYLHPAKIPHSPVRSEGSIGLVIERKRAGLGFTDGLLWHCESCNHKLHEVYFELHNIEKDFLPHFQHFY
;
A
#
# COMPACT_ATOMS: atom_id res chain seq x y z
N MET A 1 -1.51 25.93 -13.01
CA MET A 1 -1.09 24.92 -12.01
C MET A 1 0.26 25.29 -11.43
N ALA A 2 0.36 25.38 -10.13
CA ALA A 2 1.63 25.66 -9.49
C ALA A 2 2.50 24.41 -9.45
N ILE A 3 3.77 24.55 -9.81
CA ILE A 3 4.73 23.46 -9.71
C ILE A 3 5.11 23.28 -8.24
N ALA A 4 5.01 22.04 -7.73
CA ALA A 4 5.44 21.74 -6.38
C ALA A 4 6.95 21.91 -6.25
N LYS A 5 7.39 22.58 -5.18
CA LYS A 5 8.82 22.77 -4.93
C LYS A 5 9.44 21.49 -4.35
N PRO A 6 10.70 21.22 -4.65
CA PRO A 6 11.41 20.14 -3.96
C PRO A 6 11.38 20.33 -2.44
N PHE A 7 11.31 19.23 -1.72
CA PHE A 7 11.39 19.25 -0.26
C PHE A 7 12.23 18.06 0.23
N ASN A 8 12.75 18.16 1.43
CA ASN A 8 13.51 17.09 2.04
C ASN A 8 12.56 16.09 2.70
N LEU A 9 12.54 14.85 2.22
CA LEU A 9 11.62 13.84 2.72
C LEU A 9 11.88 13.49 4.18
N ASN A 10 13.13 13.36 4.59
CA ASN A 10 13.46 13.07 5.99
C ASN A 10 12.98 14.18 6.92
N GLN A 11 13.14 15.43 6.50
CA GLN A 11 12.63 16.57 7.26
C GLN A 11 11.11 16.57 7.33
N TRP A 12 10.44 16.27 6.20
CA TRP A 12 8.99 16.17 6.16
C TRP A 12 8.48 15.11 7.16
N ILE A 13 9.15 13.97 7.22
CA ILE A 13 8.79 12.89 8.17
C ILE A 13 8.94 13.38 9.61
N GLN A 14 10.05 14.05 9.94
CA GLN A 14 10.26 14.58 11.29
C GLN A 14 9.20 15.58 11.68
N ASP A 15 8.84 16.48 10.77
CA ASP A 15 7.85 17.53 11.00
C ASP A 15 6.42 17.00 11.11
N ASN A 16 6.14 15.81 10.55
CA ASN A 16 4.79 15.25 10.45
C ASN A 16 4.61 13.92 11.18
N ARG A 17 5.52 13.53 12.07
CA ARG A 17 5.41 12.23 12.78
C ARG A 17 4.09 12.03 13.49
N GLU A 18 3.51 13.08 14.05
CA GLU A 18 2.21 12.97 14.73
C GLU A 18 1.07 12.62 13.79
N LEU A 19 1.17 13.02 12.52
CA LEU A 19 0.19 12.65 11.48
C LEU A 19 0.33 11.21 11.01
N LEU A 20 1.46 10.57 11.31
CA LEU A 20 1.76 9.20 10.88
C LEU A 20 1.43 8.14 11.94
N LYS A 21 0.81 8.55 13.04
CA LYS A 21 0.34 7.63 14.09
C LYS A 21 -1.08 7.16 13.78
N PRO A 22 -1.46 5.96 14.29
CA PRO A 22 -2.85 5.51 14.15
C PRO A 22 -3.85 6.59 14.61
N PRO A 23 -5.03 6.69 13.98
CA PRO A 23 -5.57 5.81 12.94
C PRO A 23 -5.13 6.11 11.50
N VAL A 24 -4.31 7.15 11.27
CA VAL A 24 -3.87 7.52 9.92
C VAL A 24 -2.57 6.78 9.59
N GLY A 25 -2.65 5.85 8.63
CA GLY A 25 -1.48 5.10 8.18
C GLY A 25 -0.85 5.61 6.89
N ASN A 26 -1.63 6.30 6.06
CA ASN A 26 -1.20 6.74 4.74
C ASN A 26 -1.31 8.24 4.57
N LYS A 27 -0.29 8.84 3.94
CA LYS A 27 -0.31 10.26 3.61
C LYS A 27 0.18 10.47 2.19
N ASN A 28 -0.72 10.94 1.32
CA ASN A 28 -0.37 11.29 -0.05
C ASN A 28 0.43 12.61 -0.05
N LEU A 29 1.65 12.57 -0.59
CA LEU A 29 2.55 13.72 -0.62
C LEU A 29 2.23 14.70 -1.76
N TYR A 30 1.59 14.21 -2.82
CA TYR A 30 1.29 15.01 -4.03
C TYR A 30 -0.17 14.82 -4.43
N VAL A 31 -1.06 15.52 -3.74
CA VAL A 31 -2.52 15.37 -3.93
C VAL A 31 -2.94 15.70 -5.36
N ASP A 32 -2.27 16.67 -6.00
CA ASP A 32 -2.62 17.14 -7.34
C ASP A 32 -1.74 16.53 -8.45
N SER A 33 -1.03 15.44 -8.18
CA SER A 33 -0.20 14.79 -9.19
C SER A 33 -1.05 14.22 -10.33
N GLY A 34 -0.46 14.13 -11.52
CA GLY A 34 -1.13 13.60 -12.72
C GLY A 34 -1.11 12.07 -12.79
N ASP A 35 0.08 11.48 -12.79
CA ASP A 35 0.25 10.06 -13.14
C ASP A 35 0.49 9.14 -11.94
N TYR A 36 1.06 9.65 -10.86
CA TYR A 36 1.52 8.83 -9.76
C TYR A 36 0.90 9.20 -8.43
N ILE A 37 0.68 8.18 -7.61
CA ILE A 37 0.40 8.33 -6.19
C ILE A 37 1.73 8.13 -5.47
N VAL A 38 2.13 9.13 -4.69
CA VAL A 38 3.38 9.10 -3.91
C VAL A 38 3.00 9.26 -2.46
N MET A 39 3.12 8.20 -1.66
CA MET A 39 2.61 8.23 -0.29
C MET A 39 3.62 7.71 0.72
N ILE A 40 3.56 8.30 1.91
CA ILE A 40 4.19 7.76 3.11
C ILE A 40 3.18 6.86 3.78
N VAL A 41 3.61 5.67 4.15
CA VAL A 41 2.78 4.68 4.84
C VAL A 41 3.47 4.28 6.14
N ALA A 42 2.77 4.45 7.24
CA ALA A 42 3.28 4.13 8.57
C ALA A 42 2.53 2.93 9.17
N GLY A 43 3.27 2.12 9.92
CA GLY A 43 2.69 1.06 10.75
C GLY A 43 2.35 1.54 12.16
N PRO A 44 1.68 0.70 12.94
CA PRO A 44 1.28 -0.67 12.60
C PRO A 44 0.04 -0.73 11.72
N ASN A 45 -0.18 -1.88 11.08
CA ASN A 45 -1.45 -2.17 10.44
C ASN A 45 -1.96 -3.56 10.88
N ALA A 46 -3.27 -3.75 10.77
CA ALA A 46 -3.91 -5.00 11.12
C ALA A 46 -4.68 -5.61 9.93
N ARG A 47 -4.29 -5.26 8.74
CA ARG A 47 -4.93 -5.73 7.51
C ARG A 47 -4.58 -7.19 7.24
N LYS A 48 -5.58 -7.94 6.77
CA LYS A 48 -5.40 -9.34 6.34
C LYS A 48 -5.74 -9.55 4.88
N ASP A 49 -6.16 -8.49 4.18
CA ASP A 49 -6.44 -8.51 2.76
C ASP A 49 -5.16 -8.50 1.94
N TYR A 50 -5.30 -9.03 0.73
CA TYR A 50 -4.31 -8.88 -0.33
C TYR A 50 -4.84 -7.88 -1.33
N HIS A 51 -4.02 -6.90 -1.69
CA HIS A 51 -4.34 -5.93 -2.71
C HIS A 51 -3.86 -6.44 -4.07
N TYR A 52 -4.77 -6.45 -5.03
CA TYR A 52 -4.48 -6.74 -6.44
C TYR A 52 -4.47 -5.43 -7.21
N ASN A 53 -3.39 -5.17 -7.93
CA ASN A 53 -3.19 -3.95 -8.71
C ASN A 53 -2.68 -4.36 -10.09
N GLU A 54 -3.32 -3.86 -11.14
CA GLU A 54 -2.93 -4.17 -12.52
C GLU A 54 -1.71 -3.37 -12.98
N THR A 55 -1.14 -2.54 -12.11
CA THR A 55 0.09 -1.79 -12.33
C THR A 55 1.14 -2.13 -11.28
N GLU A 56 2.38 -1.71 -11.52
CA GLU A 56 3.47 -1.92 -10.58
C GLU A 56 3.39 -0.98 -9.37
N GLU A 57 3.93 -1.43 -8.23
CA GLU A 57 4.09 -0.60 -7.03
C GLU A 57 5.54 -0.62 -6.57
N LEU A 58 6.11 0.55 -6.33
CA LEU A 58 7.46 0.68 -5.80
C LEU A 58 7.40 0.89 -4.29
N PHE A 59 8.11 0.03 -3.55
CA PHE A 59 8.28 0.13 -2.10
C PHE A 59 9.70 0.57 -1.80
N TYR A 60 9.84 1.56 -0.95
CA TYR A 60 11.12 1.96 -0.39
C TYR A 60 10.96 2.11 1.12
N GLN A 61 11.63 1.23 1.88
CA GLN A 61 11.50 1.24 3.34
C GLN A 61 12.48 2.26 3.93
N LEU A 62 11.96 3.19 4.74
CA LEU A 62 12.72 4.29 5.31
C LEU A 62 13.11 4.04 6.76
N GLU A 63 12.18 3.58 7.59
CA GLU A 63 12.41 3.31 9.01
C GLU A 63 11.71 2.00 9.40
N GLY A 64 12.34 1.23 10.27
CA GLY A 64 11.81 -0.04 10.70
C GLY A 64 11.78 -1.08 9.58
N SER A 65 10.96 -2.10 9.74
CA SER A 65 10.83 -3.19 8.77
C SER A 65 9.38 -3.54 8.49
N ILE A 66 9.14 -4.10 7.31
CA ILE A 66 7.85 -4.65 6.92
C ILE A 66 8.03 -6.03 6.29
N LYS A 67 6.93 -6.79 6.28
CA LYS A 67 6.84 -8.00 5.47
C LYS A 67 5.87 -7.74 4.34
N VAL A 68 6.25 -8.07 3.11
CA VAL A 68 5.33 -8.08 1.98
C VAL A 68 4.98 -9.54 1.71
N ILE A 69 3.73 -9.91 1.96
CA ILE A 69 3.24 -11.25 1.71
C ILE A 69 2.60 -11.26 0.33
N ILE A 70 2.95 -12.21 -0.51
CA ILE A 70 2.43 -12.31 -1.86
C ILE A 70 1.73 -13.66 -2.10
N GLN A 71 0.78 -13.65 -3.02
CA GLN A 71 0.13 -14.85 -3.53
C GLN A 71 0.58 -15.04 -4.98
N GLU A 72 1.42 -16.03 -5.23
CA GLU A 72 1.95 -16.31 -6.55
C GLU A 72 1.80 -17.80 -6.87
N GLU A 73 1.11 -18.11 -7.97
CA GLU A 73 0.89 -19.49 -8.42
C GLU A 73 0.29 -20.38 -7.33
N GLY A 74 -0.67 -19.84 -6.56
CA GLY A 74 -1.32 -20.57 -5.48
C GLY A 74 -0.51 -20.73 -4.21
N GLN A 75 0.66 -20.10 -4.13
CA GLN A 75 1.56 -20.20 -2.99
C GLN A 75 1.71 -18.85 -2.28
N ARG A 76 1.71 -18.92 -0.96
CA ARG A 76 1.98 -17.78 -0.10
C ARG A 76 3.49 -17.67 0.14
N LYS A 77 4.04 -16.51 -0.19
CA LYS A 77 5.47 -16.20 0.02
C LYS A 77 5.61 -14.93 0.83
N GLU A 78 6.63 -14.84 1.66
CA GLU A 78 6.93 -13.64 2.44
C GLU A 78 8.28 -13.07 2.03
N MET A 79 8.35 -11.74 1.94
CA MET A 79 9.60 -11.00 1.77
C MET A 79 9.71 -9.96 2.86
N GLU A 80 10.92 -9.78 3.41
CA GLU A 80 11.18 -8.74 4.38
C GLU A 80 11.89 -7.56 3.72
N LEU A 81 11.43 -6.34 4.06
CA LEU A 81 12.09 -5.11 3.68
C LEU A 81 12.55 -4.40 4.96
N HIS A 82 13.84 -4.17 5.06
CA HIS A 82 14.47 -3.41 6.15
C HIS A 82 14.72 -1.98 5.69
N ALA A 83 15.00 -1.09 6.62
CA ALA A 83 15.33 0.30 6.30
C ALA A 83 16.43 0.38 5.24
N GLY A 84 16.18 1.10 4.15
CA GLY A 84 17.06 1.19 3.00
C GLY A 84 16.75 0.25 1.85
N ASP A 85 15.89 -0.75 2.07
CA ASP A 85 15.53 -1.71 1.02
C ASP A 85 14.51 -1.14 0.05
N MET A 86 14.67 -1.48 -1.22
CA MET A 86 13.71 -1.16 -2.29
C MET A 86 13.14 -2.45 -2.89
N TYR A 87 11.88 -2.38 -3.30
CA TYR A 87 11.22 -3.50 -3.96
C TYR A 87 10.20 -2.98 -4.98
N LEU A 88 10.35 -3.38 -6.24
CA LEU A 88 9.35 -3.11 -7.25
C LEU A 88 8.42 -4.31 -7.37
N HIS A 89 7.21 -4.15 -6.87
CA HIS A 89 6.20 -5.21 -6.90
C HIS A 89 5.57 -5.31 -8.30
N PRO A 90 5.58 -6.50 -8.92
CA PRO A 90 5.03 -6.66 -10.26
C PRO A 90 3.51 -6.50 -10.29
N ALA A 91 3.00 -6.10 -11.45
CA ALA A 91 1.56 -6.01 -11.69
C ALA A 91 0.88 -7.39 -11.56
N LYS A 92 -0.38 -7.38 -11.12
CA LYS A 92 -1.28 -8.55 -11.10
C LYS A 92 -0.90 -9.64 -10.10
N ILE A 93 0.01 -9.38 -9.19
CA ILE A 93 0.34 -10.30 -8.09
C ILE A 93 -0.30 -9.75 -6.82
N PRO A 94 -1.23 -10.45 -6.19
CA PRO A 94 -1.80 -10.00 -4.91
C PRO A 94 -0.75 -9.89 -3.83
N HIS A 95 -0.77 -8.81 -3.07
CA HIS A 95 0.20 -8.56 -2.01
C HIS A 95 -0.45 -7.97 -0.77
N SER A 96 0.13 -8.27 0.38
CA SER A 96 -0.32 -7.78 1.68
C SER A 96 0.88 -7.26 2.47
N PRO A 97 1.06 -5.94 2.54
CA PRO A 97 2.12 -5.37 3.36
C PRO A 97 1.73 -5.44 4.83
N VAL A 98 2.56 -6.12 5.63
CA VAL A 98 2.40 -6.18 7.09
C VAL A 98 3.42 -5.25 7.72
N ARG A 99 2.93 -4.18 8.31
CA ARG A 99 3.75 -3.09 8.82
C ARG A 99 3.86 -3.13 10.33
N SER A 100 5.09 -3.12 10.84
CA SER A 100 5.35 -3.09 12.27
C SER A 100 5.12 -1.69 12.84
N GLU A 101 4.95 -1.63 14.17
CA GLU A 101 4.85 -0.35 14.88
C GLU A 101 6.12 0.47 14.65
N GLY A 102 5.95 1.75 14.38
CA GLY A 102 7.05 2.67 14.12
C GLY A 102 7.68 2.56 12.74
N SER A 103 7.20 1.64 11.88
CA SER A 103 7.72 1.53 10.52
C SER A 103 7.22 2.68 9.65
N ILE A 104 8.08 3.17 8.77
CA ILE A 104 7.76 4.21 7.79
C ILE A 104 8.32 3.80 6.44
N GLY A 105 7.45 3.77 5.44
CA GLY A 105 7.83 3.46 4.06
C GLY A 105 7.28 4.45 3.06
N LEU A 106 7.94 4.52 1.92
CA LEU A 106 7.49 5.26 0.75
C LEU A 106 6.92 4.28 -0.25
N VAL A 107 5.71 4.55 -0.75
CA VAL A 107 5.07 3.75 -1.79
C VAL A 107 4.72 4.65 -2.95
N ILE A 108 5.14 4.26 -4.14
CA ILE A 108 4.83 4.96 -5.38
C ILE A 108 4.08 3.99 -6.28
N GLU A 109 2.90 4.41 -6.72
CA GLU A 109 2.10 3.62 -7.64
C GLU A 109 1.40 4.53 -8.66
N ARG A 110 0.95 3.94 -9.74
CA ARG A 110 0.27 4.69 -10.81
C ARG A 110 -1.17 4.99 -10.42
N LYS A 111 -1.66 6.17 -10.74
CA LYS A 111 -3.10 6.48 -10.71
C LYS A 111 -3.80 5.65 -11.78
N ARG A 112 -4.93 5.05 -11.43
CA ARG A 112 -5.62 4.09 -12.29
C ARG A 112 -7.03 4.51 -12.69
N ALA A 113 -7.60 5.48 -11.99
CA ALA A 113 -8.96 5.96 -12.26
C ALA A 113 -9.11 6.44 -13.71
N GLY A 114 -10.14 6.01 -14.38
CA GLY A 114 -10.45 6.41 -15.75
C GLY A 114 -9.56 5.79 -16.83
N LEU A 115 -8.65 4.87 -16.47
CA LEU A 115 -7.72 4.26 -17.43
C LEU A 115 -8.07 2.80 -17.76
N GLY A 116 -9.21 2.31 -17.29
CA GLY A 116 -9.63 0.93 -17.56
C GLY A 116 -8.99 -0.13 -16.66
N PHE A 117 -8.25 0.27 -15.63
CA PHE A 117 -7.68 -0.64 -14.67
C PHE A 117 -8.66 -0.98 -13.55
N THR A 118 -8.53 -2.19 -13.03
CA THR A 118 -9.34 -2.69 -11.91
C THR A 118 -8.43 -3.05 -10.75
N ASP A 119 -8.77 -2.56 -9.56
CA ASP A 119 -8.14 -3.00 -8.33
C ASP A 119 -8.94 -4.17 -7.74
N GLY A 120 -8.31 -4.96 -6.90
CA GLY A 120 -8.96 -6.04 -6.19
C GLY A 120 -8.50 -6.13 -4.74
N LEU A 121 -9.38 -6.66 -3.91
CA LEU A 121 -9.06 -7.06 -2.54
C LEU A 121 -9.42 -8.53 -2.39
N LEU A 122 -8.50 -9.31 -1.88
CA LEU A 122 -8.67 -10.74 -1.71
C LEU A 122 -8.34 -11.14 -0.28
N TRP A 123 -9.03 -12.16 0.22
CA TRP A 123 -8.77 -12.75 1.54
C TRP A 123 -8.51 -14.23 1.39
N HIS A 124 -7.47 -14.70 2.07
CA HIS A 124 -7.08 -16.10 2.08
C HIS A 124 -7.10 -16.65 3.50
N CYS A 125 -7.41 -17.94 3.62
CA CYS A 125 -7.34 -18.62 4.90
C CYS A 125 -5.89 -18.67 5.41
N GLU A 126 -5.67 -18.22 6.62
CA GLU A 126 -4.32 -18.20 7.22
C GLU A 126 -3.76 -19.60 7.47
N SER A 127 -4.63 -20.61 7.57
CA SER A 127 -4.22 -21.99 7.84
C SER A 127 -3.93 -22.80 6.58
N CYS A 128 -4.81 -22.72 5.56
CA CYS A 128 -4.71 -23.58 4.37
C CYS A 128 -4.50 -22.79 3.06
N ASN A 129 -4.46 -21.47 3.15
CA ASN A 129 -4.29 -20.55 2.03
C ASN A 129 -5.43 -20.58 0.99
N HIS A 130 -6.56 -21.20 1.30
CA HIS A 130 -7.72 -21.16 0.42
C HIS A 130 -8.26 -19.74 0.28
N LYS A 131 -8.61 -19.33 -0.95
CA LYS A 131 -9.21 -18.02 -1.18
C LYS A 131 -10.63 -18.00 -0.63
N LEU A 132 -10.88 -17.12 0.34
CA LEU A 132 -12.17 -17.00 1.03
C LEU A 132 -13.11 -16.00 0.36
N HIS A 133 -12.56 -14.91 -0.16
CA HIS A 133 -13.33 -13.82 -0.73
C HIS A 133 -12.48 -12.98 -1.68
N GLU A 134 -13.11 -12.41 -2.68
CA GLU A 134 -12.46 -11.44 -3.57
C GLU A 134 -13.50 -10.44 -4.06
N VAL A 135 -13.06 -9.19 -4.25
CA VAL A 135 -13.89 -8.11 -4.79
C VAL A 135 -13.03 -7.22 -5.68
N TYR A 136 -13.58 -6.77 -6.78
CA TYR A 136 -12.87 -5.92 -7.74
C TYR A 136 -13.65 -4.63 -7.97
N PHE A 137 -12.92 -3.53 -8.14
CA PHE A 137 -13.51 -2.20 -8.29
C PHE A 137 -12.52 -1.26 -8.97
N GLU A 138 -13.02 -0.11 -9.46
CA GLU A 138 -12.16 0.95 -9.95
C GLU A 138 -11.71 1.82 -8.77
N LEU A 139 -10.40 2.00 -8.62
CA LEU A 139 -9.85 2.77 -7.51
C LEU A 139 -9.77 4.26 -7.84
N HIS A 140 -10.49 5.08 -7.10
CA HIS A 140 -10.45 6.54 -7.16
C HIS A 140 -9.73 7.14 -5.96
N ASN A 141 -9.94 6.56 -4.76
CA ASN A 141 -9.35 7.05 -3.52
C ASN A 141 -9.09 5.88 -2.58
N ILE A 142 -7.82 5.65 -2.24
CA ILE A 142 -7.40 4.51 -1.41
C ILE A 142 -8.09 4.52 -0.04
N GLU A 143 -8.19 5.67 0.59
CA GLU A 143 -8.77 5.77 1.93
C GLU A 143 -10.27 5.45 1.95
N LYS A 144 -10.99 5.85 0.91
CA LYS A 144 -12.45 5.72 0.83
C LYS A 144 -12.92 4.43 0.19
N ASP A 145 -12.22 3.96 -0.84
CA ASP A 145 -12.70 2.85 -1.65
C ASP A 145 -12.45 1.48 -1.03
N PHE A 146 -11.43 1.35 -0.18
CA PHE A 146 -11.14 0.10 0.51
C PHE A 146 -12.07 -0.16 1.70
N LEU A 147 -12.44 0.87 2.43
CA LEU A 147 -13.18 0.75 3.67
C LEU A 147 -14.52 -0.01 3.56
N PRO A 148 -15.39 0.26 2.57
CA PRO A 148 -16.63 -0.50 2.43
C PRO A 148 -16.41 -2.00 2.24
N HIS A 149 -15.34 -2.39 1.54
CA HIS A 149 -15.02 -3.79 1.30
C HIS A 149 -14.50 -4.48 2.55
N PHE A 150 -13.72 -3.78 3.38
CA PHE A 150 -13.30 -4.28 4.68
C PHE A 150 -14.49 -4.50 5.59
N GLN A 151 -15.40 -3.53 5.64
CA GLN A 151 -16.63 -3.62 6.45
C GLN A 151 -17.53 -4.76 6.01
N HIS A 152 -17.61 -5.02 4.71
CA HIS A 152 -18.42 -6.12 4.16
C HIS A 152 -17.84 -7.49 4.54
N PHE A 153 -16.53 -7.66 4.51
CA PHE A 153 -15.87 -8.93 4.84
C PHE A 153 -15.86 -9.18 6.34
N TYR A 154 -15.52 -8.19 7.13
CA TYR A 154 -15.46 -8.28 8.59
C TYR A 154 -16.83 -7.97 9.21
#